data_18e897a08cf5e55d733c87e8efac147e
#
_entry.id   18e897a08cf5e55d733c87e8efac147e
#
_cell.length_a   1.000
_cell.length_b   1.000
_cell.length_c   1.000
_cell.angle_alpha   90.00
_cell.angle_beta   90.00
_cell.angle_gamma   90.00
#
_symmetry.space_group_name_H-M   'P 1'
#
loop_
_entity.id
_entity.type
_entity.pdbx_description
1 polymer ?
#
loop_
_entity_poly.entity_id
_entity_poly.type
_entity_poly.pdbx_seq_one_letter_code
_entity_poly.pdbx_strand_id
1 'polypeptide(L)'
;DVNDNSYRYRAVMGDHTLTLYFSLTEYAEIPVGARCEFQGETYTLEKPVSVKRNGARNLEYTAVFEASQARLKRFKVHNTVPGDSRLKFSYTARPKEHLKLIVDNMNLRDAGWTAGECVDAAEKPVAYNHTYCYDALQTLAQTFSTEWSVEGKTISLRKAGGEGTPLELSYGRDNGFRPGVGRSNVGDTKAVEVLYVQGGDKNMLPGKYGNKELLLPAGQTIRYDGVHFEDEEGFDARSARSYVADGEGLSLRRADRPLQSGTEESLDLSNIYPRWQGKVKMTGDGSLYEFGDERLASGPDFSQCVIAGETMTVIFQSGMLAGREFEADFDPERKLFRIVPQMQDGVEMPGGAYVFGEGDGYSVFHVEMPYEYIRNDRDRSGASWEMMREAVKYLWENEQPRFSFTGELDGIWAKRRWLNISDRLRLGGPVLFRDGDLAPEGTLMRITGIREMVNDPYGPTIELSNTTAPGSVAASLS
;
A
#
# COMPACT_ATOMS: atom_id res chain seq x y z
N ASP A 1 12.41 -22.30 -32.81
CA ASP A 1 11.20 -22.63 -32.02
C ASP A 1 11.59 -22.62 -30.55
N VAL A 2 10.66 -22.21 -29.69
CA VAL A 2 10.81 -22.27 -28.23
C VAL A 2 10.22 -23.57 -27.71
N ASN A 3 10.78 -24.06 -26.58
CA ASN A 3 10.32 -25.31 -25.96
C ASN A 3 8.93 -25.11 -25.32
N ASP A 4 8.16 -26.19 -25.22
CA ASP A 4 6.80 -26.18 -24.68
C ASP A 4 6.69 -25.72 -23.21
N ASN A 5 7.79 -25.80 -22.46
CA ASN A 5 7.87 -25.28 -21.10
C ASN A 5 8.17 -23.78 -21.01
N SER A 6 8.26 -23.07 -22.16
CA SER A 6 8.33 -21.60 -22.18
C SER A 6 7.01 -20.99 -21.75
N TYR A 7 7.07 -19.97 -20.89
CA TYR A 7 5.88 -19.41 -20.28
C TYR A 7 5.98 -17.90 -20.03
N ARG A 8 4.82 -17.26 -19.97
CA ARG A 8 4.63 -15.95 -19.36
C ARG A 8 4.14 -16.13 -17.92
N TYR A 9 4.71 -15.41 -16.99
CA TYR A 9 4.22 -15.34 -15.60
C TYR A 9 3.87 -13.90 -15.23
N ARG A 10 2.72 -13.74 -14.62
CA ARG A 10 2.22 -12.45 -14.11
C ARG A 10 1.68 -12.64 -12.69
N ALA A 11 2.03 -11.72 -11.78
CA ALA A 11 1.52 -11.70 -10.41
C ALA A 11 1.01 -10.31 -10.02
N VAL A 12 0.03 -10.29 -9.11
CA VAL A 12 -0.50 -9.04 -8.53
C VAL A 12 0.61 -8.32 -7.78
N MET A 13 0.89 -7.05 -8.15
CA MET A 13 1.98 -6.23 -7.60
C MET A 13 3.34 -6.93 -7.57
N GLY A 14 3.53 -7.91 -8.42
CA GLY A 14 4.69 -8.77 -8.46
C GLY A 14 5.37 -8.81 -9.81
N ASP A 15 5.96 -9.95 -10.13
CA ASP A 15 6.70 -10.15 -11.37
C ASP A 15 5.76 -10.21 -12.59
N HIS A 16 6.29 -9.75 -13.71
CA HIS A 16 5.70 -9.88 -15.02
C HIS A 16 6.80 -10.20 -16.02
N THR A 17 6.95 -11.49 -16.32
CA THR A 17 8.10 -12.04 -17.07
C THR A 17 7.66 -12.98 -18.18
N LEU A 18 8.47 -13.05 -19.21
CA LEU A 18 8.38 -14.06 -20.28
C LEU A 18 9.67 -14.87 -20.27
N THR A 19 9.57 -16.13 -19.85
CA THR A 19 10.71 -17.07 -19.82
C THR A 19 10.68 -17.96 -21.04
N LEU A 20 11.72 -17.90 -21.85
CA LEU A 20 11.86 -18.67 -23.07
C LEU A 20 12.99 -19.68 -22.91
N TYR A 21 12.67 -20.94 -23.20
CA TYR A 21 13.62 -22.04 -23.31
C TYR A 21 13.75 -22.44 -24.77
N PHE A 22 14.97 -22.48 -25.26
CA PHE A 22 15.26 -22.92 -26.65
C PHE A 22 16.69 -23.45 -26.75
N SER A 23 16.96 -24.17 -27.83
CA SER A 23 18.29 -24.72 -28.11
C SER A 23 18.81 -24.23 -29.44
N LEU A 24 20.11 -23.96 -29.51
CA LEU A 24 20.82 -23.60 -30.73
C LEU A 24 21.96 -24.58 -30.98
N THR A 25 22.29 -24.76 -32.25
CA THR A 25 23.43 -25.60 -32.67
C THR A 25 24.77 -24.87 -32.59
N GLU A 26 24.73 -23.55 -32.62
CA GLU A 26 25.86 -22.65 -32.51
C GLU A 26 25.63 -21.59 -31.46
N TYR A 27 26.68 -21.07 -30.87
CA TYR A 27 26.57 -20.00 -29.90
C TYR A 27 26.12 -18.69 -30.57
N ALA A 28 25.11 -18.10 -30.00
CA ALA A 28 24.63 -16.78 -30.37
C ALA A 28 24.53 -15.91 -29.11
N GLU A 29 25.16 -14.72 -29.18
CA GLU A 29 25.03 -13.71 -28.14
C GLU A 29 23.67 -13.01 -28.28
N ILE A 30 22.90 -12.97 -27.20
CA ILE A 30 21.67 -12.19 -27.13
C ILE A 30 21.94 -10.98 -26.22
N PRO A 31 22.02 -9.77 -26.79
CA PRO A 31 22.44 -8.61 -26.02
C PRO A 31 21.37 -8.21 -24.99
N VAL A 32 21.80 -7.75 -23.82
CA VAL A 32 20.93 -7.08 -22.86
C VAL A 32 20.27 -5.87 -23.55
N GLY A 33 18.97 -5.70 -23.36
CA GLY A 33 18.16 -4.72 -24.08
C GLY A 33 17.42 -5.29 -25.31
N ALA A 34 17.70 -6.56 -25.71
CA ALA A 34 16.91 -7.24 -26.72
C ALA A 34 15.41 -7.25 -26.32
N ARG A 35 14.53 -7.15 -27.32
CA ARG A 35 13.07 -7.09 -27.09
C ARG A 35 12.37 -8.26 -27.74
N CYS A 36 11.29 -8.70 -27.10
CA CYS A 36 10.41 -9.73 -27.60
C CYS A 36 8.96 -9.27 -27.41
N GLU A 37 8.10 -9.54 -28.37
CA GLU A 37 6.66 -9.27 -28.27
C GLU A 37 5.89 -10.58 -28.05
N PHE A 38 5.00 -10.56 -27.08
CA PHE A 38 4.11 -11.68 -26.79
C PHE A 38 2.73 -11.16 -26.36
N GLN A 39 1.68 -11.60 -27.06
CA GLN A 39 0.29 -11.21 -26.80
C GLN A 39 0.07 -9.69 -26.68
N GLY A 40 0.71 -8.92 -27.56
CA GLY A 40 0.55 -7.46 -27.63
C GLY A 40 1.38 -6.69 -26.60
N GLU A 41 2.19 -7.36 -25.80
CA GLU A 41 3.09 -6.74 -24.83
C GLU A 41 4.54 -6.89 -25.24
N THR A 42 5.34 -5.86 -24.98
CA THR A 42 6.79 -5.85 -25.23
C THR A 42 7.56 -6.19 -23.96
N TYR A 43 8.39 -7.21 -24.03
CA TYR A 43 9.30 -7.65 -22.98
C TYR A 43 10.74 -7.33 -23.35
N THR A 44 11.54 -6.95 -22.38
CA THR A 44 12.95 -6.58 -22.59
C THR A 44 13.87 -7.51 -21.79
N LEU A 45 14.94 -7.93 -22.39
CA LEU A 45 15.99 -8.71 -21.71
C LEU A 45 16.81 -7.78 -20.83
N GLU A 46 16.63 -7.86 -19.53
CA GLU A 46 17.25 -6.94 -18.55
C GLU A 46 18.55 -7.50 -17.96
N LYS A 47 18.79 -8.80 -18.13
CA LYS A 47 19.97 -9.54 -17.66
C LYS A 47 20.48 -10.47 -18.76
N PRO A 48 21.78 -10.82 -18.76
CA PRO A 48 22.29 -11.80 -19.71
C PRO A 48 21.53 -13.11 -19.66
N VAL A 49 21.37 -13.77 -20.81
CA VAL A 49 20.77 -15.10 -20.90
C VAL A 49 21.67 -16.16 -20.26
N SER A 50 21.05 -17.17 -19.64
CA SER A 50 21.78 -18.35 -19.20
C SER A 50 21.97 -19.31 -20.38
N VAL A 51 23.19 -19.80 -20.57
CA VAL A 51 23.51 -20.77 -21.64
C VAL A 51 24.20 -21.98 -21.03
N LYS A 52 23.68 -23.16 -21.33
CA LYS A 52 24.27 -24.44 -20.92
C LYS A 52 24.68 -25.23 -22.16
N ARG A 53 25.93 -25.66 -22.20
CA ARG A 53 26.44 -26.48 -23.27
C ARG A 53 26.29 -27.97 -22.93
N ASN A 54 25.41 -28.68 -23.62
CA ASN A 54 25.16 -30.10 -23.43
C ASN A 54 25.86 -30.98 -24.49
N GLY A 55 26.48 -30.35 -25.49
CA GLY A 55 27.21 -31.04 -26.55
C GLY A 55 27.85 -30.06 -27.54
N ALA A 56 28.53 -30.60 -28.53
CA ALA A 56 29.24 -29.78 -29.54
C ALA A 56 28.25 -28.85 -30.32
N ARG A 57 27.04 -29.35 -30.56
CA ARG A 57 25.97 -28.68 -31.32
C ARG A 57 24.66 -28.61 -30.52
N ASN A 58 24.76 -28.53 -29.20
CA ASN A 58 23.57 -28.39 -28.36
C ASN A 58 23.86 -27.39 -27.23
N LEU A 59 23.39 -26.17 -27.41
CA LEU A 59 23.44 -25.09 -26.43
C LEU A 59 22.00 -24.78 -26.01
N GLU A 60 21.69 -25.00 -24.75
CA GLU A 60 20.38 -24.69 -24.17
C GLU A 60 20.41 -23.27 -23.59
N TYR A 61 19.46 -22.46 -24.01
CA TYR A 61 19.27 -21.09 -23.57
C TYR A 61 18.08 -20.97 -22.65
N THR A 62 18.24 -20.22 -21.58
CA THR A 62 17.15 -19.72 -20.75
C THR A 62 17.21 -18.19 -20.80
N ALA A 63 16.22 -17.60 -21.44
CA ALA A 63 16.10 -16.16 -21.59
C ALA A 63 14.87 -15.67 -20.79
N VAL A 64 15.12 -14.81 -19.79
CA VAL A 64 14.06 -14.18 -18.99
C VAL A 64 13.91 -12.74 -19.43
N PHE A 65 12.84 -12.47 -20.14
CA PHE A 65 12.44 -11.14 -20.55
C PHE A 65 11.47 -10.55 -19.52
N GLU A 66 11.63 -9.30 -19.20
CA GLU A 66 10.84 -8.60 -18.19
C GLU A 66 9.93 -7.53 -18.85
N ALA A 67 8.72 -7.37 -18.33
CA ALA A 67 7.83 -6.29 -18.74
C ALA A 67 8.30 -4.94 -18.21
N SER A 68 7.68 -3.86 -18.68
CA SER A 68 8.06 -2.47 -18.36
C SER A 68 8.17 -2.19 -16.85
N GLN A 69 7.36 -2.84 -16.01
CA GLN A 69 7.40 -2.67 -14.55
C GLN A 69 8.75 -3.00 -13.91
N ALA A 70 9.57 -3.85 -14.52
CA ALA A 70 10.93 -4.13 -14.03
C ALA A 70 11.81 -2.87 -13.98
N ARG A 71 11.54 -1.89 -14.83
CA ARG A 71 12.28 -0.63 -14.85
C ARG A 71 12.07 0.21 -13.60
N LEU A 72 10.94 0.04 -12.91
CA LEU A 72 10.67 0.68 -11.61
C LEU A 72 11.70 0.28 -10.54
N LYS A 73 12.32 -0.89 -10.66
CA LYS A 73 13.39 -1.40 -9.77
C LYS A 73 14.75 -0.73 -10.01
N ARG A 74 14.88 0.12 -11.04
CA ARG A 74 16.14 0.75 -11.44
C ARG A 74 16.28 2.21 -11.00
N PHE A 75 15.17 2.92 -10.83
CA PHE A 75 15.17 4.36 -10.59
C PHE A 75 14.67 4.68 -9.18
N LYS A 76 15.37 5.61 -8.53
CA LYS A 76 15.03 6.07 -7.18
C LYS A 76 14.12 7.29 -7.24
N VAL A 77 13.27 7.41 -6.23
CA VAL A 77 12.40 8.57 -6.03
C VAL A 77 13.23 9.72 -5.47
N HIS A 78 13.22 10.84 -6.18
CA HIS A 78 13.79 12.12 -5.79
C HIS A 78 12.66 13.08 -5.43
N ASN A 79 12.91 14.02 -4.55
CA ASN A 79 12.04 15.18 -4.40
C ASN A 79 12.05 15.99 -5.71
N THR A 80 10.89 16.33 -6.23
CA THR A 80 10.74 17.08 -7.48
C THR A 80 10.58 18.59 -7.28
N VAL A 81 10.71 19.08 -6.04
CA VAL A 81 10.71 20.52 -5.75
C VAL A 81 11.94 21.15 -6.40
N PRO A 82 11.79 22.23 -7.20
CA PRO A 82 12.92 22.90 -7.83
C PRO A 82 13.98 23.34 -6.80
N GLY A 83 15.22 22.93 -7.05
CA GLY A 83 16.35 23.21 -6.15
C GLY A 83 16.52 22.21 -4.99
N ASP A 84 15.62 21.24 -4.84
CA ASP A 84 15.71 20.19 -3.84
C ASP A 84 15.46 18.81 -4.44
N SER A 85 16.53 18.16 -4.91
CA SER A 85 16.48 16.81 -5.47
C SER A 85 16.92 15.73 -4.48
N ARG A 86 16.66 15.94 -3.16
CA ARG A 86 17.03 14.98 -2.11
C ARG A 86 16.38 13.62 -2.31
N LEU A 87 17.11 12.58 -1.92
CA LEU A 87 16.61 11.19 -1.90
C LEU A 87 15.96 10.80 -0.56
N LYS A 88 16.14 11.64 0.46
CA LYS A 88 15.55 11.44 1.79
C LYS A 88 14.65 12.63 2.11
N PHE A 89 13.35 12.40 2.10
CA PHE A 89 12.32 13.39 2.38
C PHE A 89 11.02 12.71 2.80
N SER A 90 10.13 13.46 3.44
CA SER A 90 8.76 13.05 3.70
C SER A 90 7.82 13.88 2.82
N TYR A 91 6.78 13.28 2.31
CA TYR A 91 5.78 13.93 1.48
C TYR A 91 4.38 13.55 1.95
N THR A 92 3.59 14.53 2.34
CA THR A 92 2.18 14.36 2.75
C THR A 92 1.30 14.78 1.60
N ALA A 93 0.58 13.84 1.02
CA ALA A 93 -0.21 14.07 -0.17
C ALA A 93 -1.31 13.02 -0.35
N ARG A 94 -2.21 13.25 -1.29
CA ARG A 94 -3.19 12.27 -1.75
C ARG A 94 -2.53 11.20 -2.63
N PRO A 95 -3.17 10.02 -2.79
CA PRO A 95 -2.62 8.95 -3.63
C PRO A 95 -2.20 9.40 -5.03
N LYS A 96 -3.02 10.25 -5.66
CA LYS A 96 -2.77 10.78 -7.02
C LYS A 96 -1.48 11.61 -7.13
N GLU A 97 -1.17 12.40 -6.10
CA GLU A 97 0.01 13.25 -6.06
C GLU A 97 1.27 12.40 -5.81
N HIS A 98 1.18 11.41 -4.92
CA HIS A 98 2.25 10.42 -4.73
C HIS A 98 2.53 9.63 -6.01
N LEU A 99 1.47 9.17 -6.69
CA LEU A 99 1.62 8.46 -7.96
C LEU A 99 2.27 9.34 -9.02
N LYS A 100 1.86 10.63 -9.10
CA LYS A 100 2.48 11.60 -10.00
C LYS A 100 3.97 11.79 -9.70
N LEU A 101 4.36 11.89 -8.43
CA LEU A 101 5.77 11.98 -8.03
C LEU A 101 6.59 10.80 -8.59
N ILE A 102 6.06 9.57 -8.49
CA ILE A 102 6.75 8.38 -9.01
C ILE A 102 6.83 8.43 -10.54
N VAL A 103 5.73 8.77 -11.23
CA VAL A 103 5.70 8.90 -12.69
C VAL A 103 6.68 9.96 -13.18
N ASP A 104 6.73 11.12 -12.53
CA ASP A 104 7.66 12.20 -12.88
C ASP A 104 9.11 11.71 -12.72
N ASN A 105 9.43 10.98 -11.64
CA ASN A 105 10.76 10.39 -11.43
C ASN A 105 11.13 9.35 -12.48
N MET A 106 10.18 8.51 -12.91
CA MET A 106 10.41 7.57 -14.01
C MET A 106 10.73 8.31 -15.32
N ASN A 107 9.98 9.36 -15.62
CA ASN A 107 10.14 10.15 -16.85
C ASN A 107 11.44 10.93 -16.92
N LEU A 108 12.13 11.19 -15.81
CA LEU A 108 13.45 11.82 -15.82
C LEU A 108 14.51 10.98 -16.59
N ARG A 109 14.34 9.67 -16.68
CA ARG A 109 15.33 8.75 -17.25
C ARG A 109 14.77 7.76 -18.27
N ASP A 110 13.49 7.51 -18.25
CA ASP A 110 12.77 6.60 -19.14
C ASP A 110 11.42 7.20 -19.53
N ALA A 111 11.40 8.01 -20.55
CA ALA A 111 10.23 8.78 -20.96
C ALA A 111 9.02 7.90 -21.36
N GLY A 112 7.82 8.48 -21.24
CA GLY A 112 6.56 7.90 -21.68
C GLY A 112 5.73 7.24 -20.58
N TRP A 113 6.12 7.36 -19.31
CA TRP A 113 5.31 6.91 -18.19
C TRP A 113 4.14 7.86 -17.93
N THR A 114 2.99 7.29 -17.58
CA THR A 114 1.76 8.02 -17.29
C THR A 114 1.08 7.49 -16.03
N ALA A 115 0.37 8.38 -15.33
CA ALA A 115 -0.54 7.98 -14.27
C ALA A 115 -1.87 7.56 -14.89
N GLY A 116 -2.32 6.35 -14.54
CA GLY A 116 -3.62 5.83 -14.91
C GLY A 116 -4.68 6.12 -13.86
N GLU A 117 -5.55 5.14 -13.62
CA GLU A 117 -6.58 5.20 -12.59
C GLU A 117 -5.95 5.26 -11.19
N CYS A 118 -6.48 6.13 -10.34
CA CYS A 118 -6.00 6.28 -8.98
C CYS A 118 -7.17 6.50 -8.03
N VAL A 119 -7.19 5.74 -6.92
CA VAL A 119 -8.19 5.93 -5.86
C VAL A 119 -8.13 7.36 -5.31
N ASP A 120 -9.27 7.89 -4.91
CA ASP A 120 -9.34 9.12 -4.13
C ASP A 120 -9.41 8.76 -2.64
N ALA A 121 -8.45 9.28 -1.88
CA ALA A 121 -8.37 9.10 -0.45
C ALA A 121 -7.73 10.33 0.21
N ALA A 122 -7.89 10.45 1.52
CA ALA A 122 -7.28 11.52 2.30
C ALA A 122 -5.74 11.52 2.18
N GLU A 123 -5.16 12.68 2.39
CA GLU A 123 -3.71 12.87 2.42
C GLU A 123 -3.09 12.02 3.54
N LYS A 124 -1.99 11.34 3.22
CA LYS A 124 -1.18 10.61 4.20
C LYS A 124 0.31 10.91 3.98
N PRO A 125 1.11 10.96 5.06
CA PRO A 125 2.56 11.11 4.94
C PRO A 125 3.20 9.81 4.49
N VAL A 126 4.13 9.91 3.55
CA VAL A 126 5.02 8.83 3.12
C VAL A 126 6.46 9.31 3.18
N ALA A 127 7.31 8.55 3.87
CA ALA A 127 8.73 8.83 3.96
C ALA A 127 9.49 8.07 2.86
N TYR A 128 10.25 8.81 2.06
CA TYR A 128 11.16 8.27 1.06
C TYR A 128 12.59 8.38 1.58
N ASN A 129 13.32 7.28 1.57
CA ASN A 129 14.71 7.22 2.00
C ASN A 129 15.52 6.34 1.04
N HIS A 130 16.08 6.96 0.00
CA HIS A 130 16.77 6.24 -1.08
C HIS A 130 15.93 5.12 -1.73
N THR A 131 14.61 5.29 -1.73
CA THR A 131 13.61 4.31 -2.15
C THR A 131 13.58 4.17 -3.67
N TYR A 132 13.53 2.95 -4.20
CA TYR A 132 13.24 2.72 -5.61
C TYR A 132 11.77 2.97 -5.92
N CYS A 133 11.47 3.34 -7.17
CA CYS A 133 10.08 3.58 -7.59
C CYS A 133 9.17 2.36 -7.36
N TYR A 134 9.72 1.14 -7.52
CA TYR A 134 9.01 -0.11 -7.23
C TYR A 134 8.63 -0.22 -5.74
N ASP A 135 9.59 -0.01 -4.84
CA ASP A 135 9.36 -0.08 -3.40
C ASP A 135 8.44 1.05 -2.92
N ALA A 136 8.55 2.21 -3.56
CA ALA A 136 7.63 3.33 -3.31
C ALA A 136 6.18 2.96 -3.65
N LEU A 137 5.93 2.28 -4.78
CA LEU A 137 4.59 1.78 -5.13
C LEU A 137 4.08 0.74 -4.12
N GLN A 138 4.94 -0.15 -3.61
CA GLN A 138 4.57 -1.08 -2.55
C GLN A 138 4.16 -0.34 -1.27
N THR A 139 4.94 0.66 -0.88
CA THR A 139 4.64 1.51 0.28
C THR A 139 3.32 2.26 0.11
N LEU A 140 3.05 2.83 -1.09
CA LEU A 140 1.78 3.49 -1.38
C LEU A 140 0.60 2.51 -1.30
N ALA A 141 0.76 1.32 -1.87
CA ALA A 141 -0.27 0.28 -1.82
C ALA A 141 -0.64 -0.06 -0.37
N GLN A 142 0.35 -0.24 0.51
CA GLN A 142 0.14 -0.47 1.93
C GLN A 142 -0.50 0.73 2.63
N THR A 143 0.05 1.94 2.42
CA THR A 143 -0.41 3.17 3.08
C THR A 143 -1.86 3.50 2.78
N PHE A 144 -2.31 3.27 1.55
CA PHE A 144 -3.65 3.61 1.09
C PHE A 144 -4.58 2.40 0.92
N SER A 145 -4.15 1.21 1.34
CA SER A 145 -4.90 -0.05 1.18
C SER A 145 -5.36 -0.27 -0.27
N THR A 146 -4.43 -0.12 -1.20
CA THR A 146 -4.64 -0.21 -2.66
C THR A 146 -3.75 -1.27 -3.28
N GLU A 147 -3.95 -1.53 -4.57
CA GLU A 147 -3.07 -2.33 -5.40
C GLU A 147 -2.60 -1.51 -6.59
N TRP A 148 -1.32 -1.63 -6.90
CA TRP A 148 -0.78 -1.03 -8.10
C TRP A 148 -0.74 -2.03 -9.26
N SER A 149 -0.90 -1.52 -10.46
CA SER A 149 -0.71 -2.26 -11.71
C SER A 149 0.04 -1.41 -12.72
N VAL A 150 0.73 -2.08 -13.65
CA VAL A 150 1.41 -1.42 -14.77
C VAL A 150 0.94 -2.05 -16.06
N GLU A 151 0.39 -1.25 -16.96
CA GLU A 151 -0.01 -1.63 -18.31
C GLU A 151 0.79 -0.79 -19.32
N GLY A 152 1.69 -1.42 -20.06
CA GLY A 152 2.67 -0.68 -20.84
C GLY A 152 3.55 0.18 -19.94
N LYS A 153 3.39 1.50 -19.97
CA LYS A 153 4.03 2.47 -19.08
C LYS A 153 3.02 3.28 -18.25
N THR A 154 1.79 2.80 -18.13
CA THR A 154 0.76 3.43 -17.32
C THR A 154 0.68 2.74 -15.97
N ILE A 155 0.87 3.51 -14.88
CA ILE A 155 0.80 3.03 -13.50
C ILE A 155 -0.55 3.41 -12.93
N SER A 156 -1.28 2.45 -12.36
CA SER A 156 -2.57 2.67 -11.69
C SER A 156 -2.51 2.21 -10.22
N LEU A 157 -3.29 2.89 -9.37
CA LEU A 157 -3.54 2.52 -7.97
C LEU A 157 -5.05 2.31 -7.79
N ARG A 158 -5.48 1.07 -7.60
CA ARG A 158 -6.89 0.69 -7.47
C ARG A 158 -7.18 0.12 -6.08
N LYS A 159 -8.45 0.10 -5.68
CA LYS A 159 -8.83 -0.66 -4.47
C LYS A 159 -8.38 -2.12 -4.61
N ALA A 160 -7.86 -2.66 -3.51
CA ALA A 160 -7.61 -4.09 -3.43
C ALA A 160 -8.92 -4.87 -3.48
N GLY A 161 -8.94 -5.97 -4.24
CA GLY A 161 -10.12 -6.82 -4.35
C GLY A 161 -10.61 -6.98 -5.78
N GLY A 162 -11.24 -8.12 -6.02
CA GLY A 162 -11.77 -8.47 -7.34
C GLY A 162 -13.16 -7.86 -7.56
N GLU A 163 -13.27 -6.92 -8.46
CA GLU A 163 -14.56 -6.46 -8.97
C GLU A 163 -15.09 -7.41 -10.05
N GLY A 164 -16.38 -7.64 -10.06
CA GLY A 164 -17.09 -8.39 -11.08
C GLY A 164 -17.69 -9.71 -10.59
N THR A 165 -18.35 -10.42 -11.48
CA THR A 165 -18.95 -11.74 -11.19
C THR A 165 -17.85 -12.78 -11.03
N PRO A 166 -17.80 -13.52 -9.90
CA PRO A 166 -16.81 -14.56 -9.69
C PRO A 166 -16.82 -15.62 -10.78
N LEU A 167 -15.64 -16.05 -11.21
CA LEU A 167 -15.47 -17.22 -12.05
C LEU A 167 -15.64 -18.47 -11.19
N GLU A 168 -16.61 -19.32 -11.51
CA GLU A 168 -16.79 -20.59 -10.81
C GLU A 168 -15.78 -21.61 -11.32
N LEU A 169 -14.94 -22.12 -10.43
CA LEU A 169 -13.95 -23.16 -10.71
C LEU A 169 -14.06 -24.26 -9.67
N SER A 170 -13.96 -25.50 -10.15
CA SER A 170 -13.94 -26.70 -9.31
C SER A 170 -12.92 -27.71 -9.87
N TYR A 171 -12.53 -28.65 -9.05
CA TYR A 171 -11.77 -29.79 -9.49
C TYR A 171 -12.67 -30.81 -10.24
N GLY A 172 -12.11 -31.44 -11.27
CA GLY A 172 -12.74 -32.53 -11.98
C GLY A 172 -13.14 -32.20 -13.42
N ARG A 173 -13.53 -33.24 -14.12
CA ARG A 173 -13.87 -33.17 -15.54
C ARG A 173 -15.02 -32.17 -15.77
N ASP A 174 -14.86 -31.28 -16.73
CA ASP A 174 -15.80 -30.21 -17.08
C ASP A 174 -16.01 -29.12 -16.01
N ASN A 175 -15.19 -29.08 -14.94
CA ASN A 175 -15.31 -28.16 -13.80
C ASN A 175 -14.21 -27.10 -13.73
N GLY A 176 -13.24 -27.13 -14.62
CA GLY A 176 -12.21 -26.09 -14.77
C GLY A 176 -10.80 -26.54 -14.51
N PHE A 177 -10.51 -27.14 -13.36
CA PHE A 177 -9.16 -27.58 -13.01
C PHE A 177 -8.88 -29.04 -13.39
N ARG A 178 -7.63 -29.27 -13.87
CA ARG A 178 -7.04 -30.60 -14.02
C ARG A 178 -6.71 -31.23 -12.66
N PRO A 179 -6.46 -32.55 -12.60
CA PRO A 179 -5.86 -33.15 -11.42
C PRO A 179 -4.55 -32.50 -11.02
N GLY A 180 -4.36 -32.26 -9.71
CA GLY A 180 -3.16 -31.60 -9.18
C GLY A 180 -3.44 -30.24 -8.55
N VAL A 181 -4.71 -29.81 -8.49
CA VAL A 181 -5.09 -28.65 -7.67
C VAL A 181 -4.71 -28.95 -6.22
N GLY A 182 -3.87 -28.11 -5.65
CA GLY A 182 -3.38 -28.27 -4.30
C GLY A 182 -3.54 -27.00 -3.47
N ARG A 183 -3.80 -27.19 -2.16
CA ARG A 183 -3.79 -26.14 -1.18
C ARG A 183 -2.41 -26.04 -0.54
N SER A 184 -1.87 -24.82 -0.49
CA SER A 184 -0.64 -24.50 0.24
C SER A 184 -0.94 -23.41 1.25
N ASN A 185 -0.30 -23.46 2.41
CA ASN A 185 -0.32 -22.34 3.32
C ASN A 185 0.56 -21.23 2.73
N VAL A 186 0.10 -20.00 2.85
CA VAL A 186 0.86 -18.82 2.44
C VAL A 186 1.75 -18.40 3.61
N GLY A 187 3.03 -18.76 3.54
CA GLY A 187 4.02 -18.50 4.60
C GLY A 187 3.74 -19.26 5.91
N ASP A 188 4.51 -18.95 6.95
CA ASP A 188 4.30 -19.47 8.32
C ASP A 188 3.21 -18.68 9.09
N THR A 189 2.36 -17.93 8.39
CA THR A 189 1.38 -17.05 9.01
C THR A 189 0.26 -17.83 9.69
N LYS A 190 0.25 -17.79 11.00
CA LYS A 190 -0.87 -18.24 11.83
C LYS A 190 -1.98 -17.18 11.79
N ALA A 191 -3.22 -17.62 11.98
CA ALA A 191 -4.33 -16.68 12.17
C ALA A 191 -4.11 -15.90 13.48
N VAL A 192 -4.13 -14.58 13.41
CA VAL A 192 -3.95 -13.71 14.58
C VAL A 192 -5.28 -13.65 15.34
N GLU A 193 -5.25 -13.89 16.64
CA GLU A 193 -6.43 -13.78 17.50
C GLU A 193 -6.36 -12.61 18.47
N VAL A 194 -5.15 -12.25 18.90
CA VAL A 194 -4.90 -11.09 19.78
C VAL A 194 -3.83 -10.22 19.12
N LEU A 195 -4.12 -8.97 18.92
CA LEU A 195 -3.23 -8.00 18.32
C LEU A 195 -2.83 -6.95 19.35
N TYR A 196 -1.56 -6.95 19.79
CA TYR A 196 -0.99 -5.87 20.58
C TYR A 196 -0.63 -4.69 19.69
N VAL A 197 -1.00 -3.49 20.12
CA VAL A 197 -0.85 -2.28 19.30
C VAL A 197 -0.03 -1.25 20.06
N GLN A 198 1.05 -0.79 19.42
CA GLN A 198 1.89 0.28 19.93
C GLN A 198 1.58 1.57 19.18
N GLY A 199 1.11 2.59 19.91
CA GLY A 199 0.88 3.94 19.38
C GLY A 199 2.06 4.88 19.55
N GLY A 200 1.95 6.10 19.01
CA GLY A 200 2.97 7.15 19.17
C GLY A 200 2.91 7.84 20.53
N ASP A 201 3.95 8.62 20.80
CA ASP A 201 4.16 9.32 22.09
C ASP A 201 4.23 10.85 21.96
N LYS A 202 3.98 11.40 20.76
CA LYS A 202 4.07 12.83 20.49
C LYS A 202 2.80 13.57 20.90
N ASN A 203 2.95 14.84 21.25
CA ASN A 203 1.87 15.77 21.58
C ASN A 203 0.96 15.31 22.73
N MET A 204 1.53 14.56 23.67
CA MET A 204 0.88 14.10 24.91
C MET A 204 1.79 14.31 26.11
N LEU A 205 1.18 14.52 27.27
CA LEU A 205 1.91 14.49 28.55
C LEU A 205 1.65 13.17 29.27
N PRO A 206 2.67 12.30 29.40
CA PRO A 206 2.52 11.00 30.08
C PRO A 206 1.91 11.11 31.48
N GLY A 207 2.27 12.13 32.23
CA GLY A 207 1.76 12.35 33.59
C GLY A 207 0.26 12.67 33.67
N LYS A 208 -0.31 13.25 32.61
CA LYS A 208 -1.76 13.54 32.51
C LYS A 208 -2.52 12.41 31.85
N TYR A 209 -1.96 11.86 30.77
CA TYR A 209 -2.59 10.80 30.01
C TYR A 209 -2.56 9.45 30.75
N GLY A 210 -1.55 9.23 31.58
CA GLY A 210 -1.37 8.00 32.38
C GLY A 210 -0.54 6.92 31.69
N ASN A 211 -0.10 7.16 30.46
CA ASN A 211 0.82 6.29 29.73
C ASN A 211 1.78 7.15 28.86
N LYS A 212 2.95 6.59 28.55
CA LYS A 212 3.92 7.24 27.67
C LYS A 212 3.46 7.22 26.22
N GLU A 213 2.86 6.13 25.79
CA GLU A 213 2.41 5.89 24.42
C GLU A 213 0.89 5.95 24.31
N LEU A 214 0.40 6.26 23.14
CA LEU A 214 -1.03 6.26 22.81
C LEU A 214 -1.60 4.85 22.95
N LEU A 215 -2.71 4.73 23.65
CA LEU A 215 -3.44 3.48 23.85
C LEU A 215 -4.68 3.42 22.96
N LEU A 216 -5.13 2.20 22.67
CA LEU A 216 -6.46 1.95 22.09
C LEU A 216 -7.56 2.49 23.03
N PRO A 217 -8.76 2.78 22.54
CA PRO A 217 -9.88 3.20 23.37
C PRO A 217 -10.34 2.02 24.24
N ALA A 218 -9.77 1.93 25.45
CA ALA A 218 -9.93 0.81 26.39
C ALA A 218 -11.38 0.42 26.59
N GLY A 219 -11.70 -0.87 26.42
CA GLY A 219 -13.02 -1.46 26.59
C GLY A 219 -14.03 -1.12 25.49
N GLN A 220 -13.65 -0.35 24.49
CA GLN A 220 -14.55 0.03 23.40
C GLN A 220 -14.61 -1.04 22.31
N THR A 221 -15.75 -1.06 21.61
CA THR A 221 -16.01 -1.96 20.50
C THR A 221 -16.28 -1.19 19.23
N ILE A 222 -15.92 -1.78 18.08
CA ILE A 222 -16.27 -1.27 16.76
C ILE A 222 -16.54 -2.44 15.81
N ARG A 223 -17.45 -2.23 14.86
CA ARG A 223 -17.76 -3.22 13.82
C ARG A 223 -17.16 -2.77 12.49
N TYR A 224 -16.69 -3.73 11.73
CA TYR A 224 -16.09 -3.53 10.42
C TYR A 224 -16.54 -4.63 9.46
N ASP A 225 -16.93 -4.28 8.24
CA ASP A 225 -17.43 -5.22 7.22
C ASP A 225 -16.38 -5.66 6.19
N GLY A 226 -15.13 -5.18 6.36
CA GLY A 226 -14.02 -5.40 5.44
C GLY A 226 -13.77 -4.20 4.52
N VAL A 227 -14.69 -3.23 4.46
CA VAL A 227 -14.60 -2.00 3.68
C VAL A 227 -14.93 -0.77 4.51
N HIS A 228 -16.04 -0.83 5.28
CA HIS A 228 -16.58 0.28 6.05
C HIS A 228 -16.70 -0.07 7.54
N PHE A 229 -16.49 0.91 8.39
CA PHE A 229 -16.86 0.84 9.79
C PHE A 229 -18.34 1.18 9.99
N GLU A 230 -18.91 0.76 11.14
CA GLU A 230 -20.35 0.88 11.42
C GLU A 230 -20.89 2.32 11.46
N ASP A 231 -20.01 3.32 11.55
CA ASP A 231 -20.30 4.74 11.53
C ASP A 231 -20.00 5.40 10.16
N GLU A 232 -19.70 4.61 9.14
CA GLU A 232 -19.44 5.07 7.78
C GLU A 232 -20.61 4.74 6.85
N GLU A 233 -20.79 5.54 5.81
CA GLU A 233 -21.78 5.29 4.77
C GLU A 233 -21.40 4.04 3.96
N GLY A 234 -22.36 3.19 3.67
CA GLY A 234 -22.16 1.94 2.93
C GLY A 234 -21.86 0.71 3.79
N PHE A 235 -21.86 0.84 5.13
CA PHE A 235 -21.63 -0.28 6.04
C PHE A 235 -22.67 -1.41 5.86
N ASP A 236 -22.19 -2.65 5.69
CA ASP A 236 -23.01 -3.86 5.64
C ASP A 236 -22.94 -4.65 6.94
N ALA A 237 -24.01 -4.55 7.74
CA ALA A 237 -24.10 -5.25 9.02
C ALA A 237 -24.09 -6.79 8.93
N ARG A 238 -24.33 -7.38 7.74
CA ARG A 238 -24.41 -8.85 7.56
C ARG A 238 -23.02 -9.47 7.45
N SER A 239 -22.09 -8.80 6.81
CA SER A 239 -20.70 -9.23 6.66
C SER A 239 -19.80 -8.75 7.79
N ALA A 240 -20.29 -7.80 8.60
CA ALA A 240 -19.50 -7.14 9.61
C ALA A 240 -19.13 -8.06 10.79
N ARG A 241 -17.89 -7.86 11.27
CA ARG A 241 -17.34 -8.50 12.47
C ARG A 241 -17.15 -7.45 13.55
N SER A 242 -17.22 -7.88 14.82
CA SER A 242 -17.07 -7.00 15.98
C SER A 242 -15.70 -7.19 16.62
N TYR A 243 -15.04 -6.07 16.94
CA TYR A 243 -13.73 -6.02 17.56
C TYR A 243 -13.78 -5.24 18.86
N VAL A 244 -12.99 -5.65 19.85
CA VAL A 244 -12.95 -5.03 21.17
C VAL A 244 -11.52 -4.79 21.61
N ALA A 245 -11.22 -3.57 22.07
CA ALA A 245 -10.00 -3.28 22.81
C ALA A 245 -10.12 -3.83 24.25
N ASP A 246 -9.01 -4.31 24.78
CA ASP A 246 -9.00 -4.77 26.18
C ASP A 246 -9.26 -3.62 27.17
N GLY A 247 -9.36 -3.95 28.46
CA GLY A 247 -9.63 -2.97 29.52
C GLY A 247 -8.49 -1.99 29.80
N GLU A 248 -7.29 -2.26 29.28
CA GLU A 248 -6.10 -1.42 29.42
C GLU A 248 -5.78 -0.65 28.12
N GLY A 249 -6.38 -1.01 26.99
CA GLY A 249 -6.15 -0.40 25.69
C GLY A 249 -4.85 -0.84 25.03
N LEU A 250 -4.33 -2.01 25.41
CA LEU A 250 -3.06 -2.54 24.90
C LEU A 250 -3.24 -3.50 23.73
N SER A 251 -4.38 -4.21 23.70
CA SER A 251 -4.64 -5.22 22.70
C SER A 251 -6.05 -5.16 22.11
N LEU A 252 -6.18 -5.73 20.92
CA LEU A 252 -7.42 -5.82 20.16
C LEU A 252 -7.71 -7.27 19.83
N ARG A 253 -8.97 -7.69 19.90
CA ARG A 253 -9.42 -9.02 19.49
C ARG A 253 -10.84 -9.01 18.94
N ARG A 254 -11.25 -10.14 18.37
CA ARG A 254 -12.67 -10.37 18.02
C ARG A 254 -13.53 -10.38 19.28
N ALA A 255 -14.63 -9.63 19.26
CA ALA A 255 -15.60 -9.60 20.34
C ALA A 255 -16.68 -10.70 20.22
N ASP A 256 -16.96 -11.11 18.98
CA ASP A 256 -18.07 -12.00 18.64
C ASP A 256 -17.67 -13.48 18.56
N ARG A 257 -16.44 -13.84 18.92
CA ARG A 257 -16.00 -15.23 19.05
C ARG A 257 -14.99 -15.42 20.20
N PRO A 258 -14.99 -16.62 20.83
CA PRO A 258 -13.96 -16.95 21.82
C PRO A 258 -12.60 -17.15 21.15
N LEU A 259 -11.51 -16.99 21.92
CA LEU A 259 -10.17 -17.37 21.49
C LEU A 259 -10.08 -18.88 21.31
N GLN A 260 -9.43 -19.33 20.26
CA GLN A 260 -9.20 -20.73 19.95
C GLN A 260 -7.77 -21.17 20.29
N SER A 261 -6.79 -20.49 19.68
CA SER A 261 -5.35 -20.77 19.88
C SER A 261 -4.66 -19.70 20.72
N GLY A 262 -5.26 -18.51 20.80
CA GLY A 262 -4.67 -17.36 21.46
C GLY A 262 -3.41 -16.85 20.76
N THR A 263 -3.30 -17.01 19.45
CA THR A 263 -2.13 -16.54 18.67
C THR A 263 -2.03 -15.02 18.76
N GLU A 264 -0.90 -14.55 19.25
CA GLU A 264 -0.60 -13.14 19.47
C GLU A 264 0.30 -12.58 18.35
N GLU A 265 0.09 -11.31 18.00
CA GLU A 265 0.92 -10.55 17.09
C GLU A 265 1.05 -9.11 17.62
N SER A 266 2.07 -8.39 17.15
CA SER A 266 2.30 -7.00 17.51
C SER A 266 2.28 -6.10 16.28
N LEU A 267 1.63 -4.94 16.41
CA LEU A 267 1.53 -3.94 15.35
C LEU A 267 2.07 -2.60 15.84
N ASP A 268 3.10 -2.10 15.17
CA ASP A 268 3.66 -0.76 15.42
C ASP A 268 2.87 0.29 14.61
N LEU A 269 2.13 1.12 15.31
CA LEU A 269 1.41 2.29 14.82
C LEU A 269 1.94 3.58 15.49
N SER A 270 3.22 3.63 15.84
CA SER A 270 3.86 4.79 16.47
C SER A 270 3.81 6.07 15.63
N ASN A 271 3.47 5.95 14.34
CA ASN A 271 3.16 7.08 13.48
C ASN A 271 1.78 7.72 13.74
N ILE A 272 0.92 7.08 14.55
CA ILE A 272 -0.37 7.62 14.99
C ILE A 272 -0.19 8.20 16.39
N TYR A 273 -0.43 9.49 16.51
CA TYR A 273 -0.36 10.27 17.74
C TYR A 273 -1.33 11.46 17.63
N PRO A 274 -1.74 12.08 18.74
CA PRO A 274 -2.60 13.26 18.70
C PRO A 274 -1.92 14.38 17.93
N ARG A 275 -2.60 14.92 16.92
CA ARG A 275 -2.01 15.91 16.02
C ARG A 275 -3.01 16.92 15.52
N TRP A 276 -2.50 18.11 15.25
CA TRP A 276 -3.15 19.09 14.42
C TRP A 276 -2.42 19.17 13.09
N GLN A 277 -3.15 18.98 12.02
CA GLN A 277 -2.69 19.18 10.66
C GLN A 277 -3.62 20.18 10.00
N GLY A 278 -3.06 21.27 9.46
CA GLY A 278 -3.81 22.37 8.92
C GLY A 278 -3.34 22.79 7.54
N LYS A 279 -4.03 23.77 7.00
CA LYS A 279 -3.66 24.45 5.76
C LYS A 279 -3.44 25.93 6.04
N VAL A 280 -2.32 26.43 5.54
CA VAL A 280 -1.97 27.84 5.65
C VAL A 280 -3.03 28.69 4.98
N LYS A 281 -3.53 29.67 5.71
CA LYS A 281 -4.29 30.80 5.23
C LYS A 281 -3.44 32.04 5.39
N MET A 282 -3.10 32.67 4.29
CA MET A 282 -2.27 33.87 4.30
C MET A 282 -2.97 35.03 5.01
N THR A 283 -2.20 35.80 5.77
CA THR A 283 -2.68 37.04 6.37
C THR A 283 -2.80 38.12 5.29
N GLY A 284 -3.80 38.99 5.42
CA GLY A 284 -4.06 40.03 4.41
C GLY A 284 -2.98 41.13 4.30
N ASP A 285 -2.05 41.18 5.27
CA ASP A 285 -0.90 42.09 5.30
C ASP A 285 0.35 41.51 4.62
N GLY A 286 0.28 40.26 4.14
CA GLY A 286 1.39 39.63 3.45
C GLY A 286 2.58 39.27 4.35
N SER A 287 2.36 39.08 5.65
CA SER A 287 3.40 38.66 6.58
C SER A 287 4.07 37.36 6.12
N LEU A 288 5.40 37.30 6.19
CA LEU A 288 6.20 36.08 5.94
C LEU A 288 6.32 35.19 7.17
N TYR A 289 5.86 35.64 8.33
CA TYR A 289 6.05 34.99 9.62
C TYR A 289 4.74 34.63 10.31
N GLU A 290 3.60 35.16 9.84
CA GLU A 290 2.29 34.87 10.43
C GLU A 290 1.36 34.21 9.42
N PHE A 291 0.64 33.21 9.87
CA PHE A 291 -0.40 32.55 9.07
C PHE A 291 -1.53 32.05 9.95
N GLY A 292 -2.72 31.95 9.37
CA GLY A 292 -3.90 31.36 9.98
C GLY A 292 -4.25 30.00 9.39
N ASP A 293 -5.38 29.48 9.82
CA ASP A 293 -6.07 28.31 9.24
C ASP A 293 -7.57 28.52 9.49
N GLU A 294 -8.40 28.26 8.51
CA GLU A 294 -9.85 28.43 8.63
C GLU A 294 -10.45 27.58 9.77
N ARG A 295 -9.85 26.40 10.03
CA ARG A 295 -10.30 25.49 11.08
C ARG A 295 -9.92 25.92 12.49
N LEU A 296 -9.02 26.88 12.66
CA LEU A 296 -8.62 27.40 13.99
C LEU A 296 -9.76 28.11 14.69
N ALA A 297 -10.79 28.55 13.97
CA ALA A 297 -11.99 29.13 14.57
C ALA A 297 -12.70 28.15 15.55
N SER A 298 -12.66 26.86 15.23
CA SER A 298 -13.21 25.75 16.05
C SER A 298 -12.14 24.80 16.56
N GLY A 299 -10.87 25.10 16.33
CA GLY A 299 -9.73 24.28 16.73
C GLY A 299 -9.25 24.55 18.15
N PRO A 300 -8.15 23.89 18.55
CA PRO A 300 -7.54 24.08 19.87
C PRO A 300 -7.05 25.51 20.06
N ASP A 301 -7.07 25.98 21.32
CA ASP A 301 -6.33 27.16 21.71
C ASP A 301 -4.89 26.73 22.05
N PHE A 302 -3.98 26.84 21.09
CA PHE A 302 -2.60 26.42 21.26
C PHE A 302 -1.83 27.19 22.34
N SER A 303 -2.30 28.37 22.76
CA SER A 303 -1.73 29.07 23.90
C SER A 303 -1.89 28.30 25.21
N GLN A 304 -2.89 27.41 25.29
CA GLN A 304 -3.16 26.52 26.42
C GLN A 304 -2.54 25.12 26.26
N CYS A 305 -1.97 24.84 25.08
CA CYS A 305 -1.39 23.54 24.76
C CYS A 305 0.13 23.48 24.98
N VAL A 306 0.70 24.47 25.66
CA VAL A 306 2.14 24.57 25.88
C VAL A 306 2.63 23.54 26.89
N ILE A 307 3.69 22.81 26.54
CA ILE A 307 4.39 21.88 27.45
C ILE A 307 5.51 22.64 28.15
N ALA A 308 5.56 22.58 29.48
CA ALA A 308 6.58 23.26 30.25
C ALA A 308 7.99 22.75 29.90
N GLY A 309 8.86 23.65 29.43
CA GLY A 309 10.23 23.34 29.02
C GLY A 309 10.38 22.91 27.57
N GLU A 310 9.31 22.88 26.80
CA GLU A 310 9.33 22.67 25.35
C GLU A 310 8.85 23.93 24.61
N THR A 311 9.35 24.13 23.40
CA THR A 311 8.88 25.18 22.50
C THR A 311 8.00 24.57 21.44
N MET A 312 6.79 25.07 21.29
CA MET A 312 5.89 24.66 20.20
C MET A 312 6.58 24.85 18.86
N THR A 313 6.44 23.87 17.97
CA THR A 313 7.00 23.93 16.62
C THR A 313 5.96 23.66 15.56
N VAL A 314 6.16 24.24 14.39
CA VAL A 314 5.39 24.00 13.18
C VAL A 314 6.30 23.38 12.14
N ILE A 315 5.86 22.26 11.57
CA ILE A 315 6.53 21.63 10.44
C ILE A 315 5.63 21.76 9.22
N PHE A 316 6.15 22.39 8.17
CA PHE A 316 5.43 22.46 6.90
C PHE A 316 5.49 21.11 6.17
N GLN A 317 4.36 20.65 5.66
CA GLN A 317 4.20 19.35 5.02
C GLN A 317 4.21 19.46 3.48
N SER A 318 3.98 20.66 2.95
CA SER A 318 3.99 20.96 1.51
C SER A 318 4.52 22.36 1.23
N GLY A 319 4.65 22.72 -0.04
CA GLY A 319 5.18 24.02 -0.47
C GLY A 319 6.71 24.12 -0.39
N MET A 320 7.22 25.34 -0.47
CA MET A 320 8.67 25.60 -0.49
C MET A 320 9.37 25.33 0.84
N LEU A 321 8.60 25.30 1.94
CA LEU A 321 9.10 24.98 3.28
C LEU A 321 8.86 23.51 3.68
N ALA A 322 8.43 22.66 2.78
CA ALA A 322 8.14 21.26 3.07
C ALA A 322 9.30 20.56 3.81
N GLY A 323 8.97 19.89 4.94
CA GLY A 323 9.93 19.18 5.81
C GLY A 323 10.77 20.10 6.70
N ARG A 324 10.52 21.40 6.72
CA ARG A 324 11.23 22.35 7.58
C ARG A 324 10.40 22.63 8.84
N GLU A 325 11.11 22.67 9.95
CA GLU A 325 10.57 22.91 11.29
C GLU A 325 10.94 24.31 11.76
N PHE A 326 9.97 24.99 12.36
CA PHE A 326 10.14 26.33 12.93
C PHE A 326 9.55 26.37 14.34
N GLU A 327 10.24 27.04 15.25
CA GLU A 327 9.62 27.46 16.51
C GLU A 327 8.45 28.37 16.22
N ALA A 328 7.38 28.24 16.99
CA ALA A 328 6.16 29.00 16.77
C ALA A 328 5.50 29.44 18.07
N ASP A 329 4.87 30.59 18.02
CA ASP A 329 3.93 31.11 19.02
C ASP A 329 2.52 31.13 18.43
N PHE A 330 1.51 31.07 19.30
CA PHE A 330 0.12 31.19 18.89
C PHE A 330 -0.56 32.40 19.51
N ASP A 331 -1.15 33.24 18.67
CA ASP A 331 -1.98 34.36 19.06
C ASP A 331 -3.45 33.87 19.20
N PRO A 332 -3.99 33.77 20.43
CA PRO A 332 -5.33 33.24 20.65
C PRO A 332 -6.44 34.23 20.23
N GLU A 333 -6.15 35.53 20.20
CA GLU A 333 -7.14 36.55 19.82
C GLU A 333 -7.32 36.60 18.30
N ARG A 334 -6.20 36.56 17.56
CA ARG A 334 -6.19 36.64 16.10
C ARG A 334 -6.30 35.23 15.44
N LYS A 335 -6.13 34.16 16.23
CA LYS A 335 -6.09 32.76 15.73
C LYS A 335 -5.02 32.57 14.66
N LEU A 336 -3.82 33.05 14.93
CA LEU A 336 -2.67 32.98 14.03
C LEU A 336 -1.49 32.29 14.71
N PHE A 337 -0.73 31.52 13.91
CA PHE A 337 0.62 31.12 14.26
C PHE A 337 1.62 32.16 13.81
N ARG A 338 2.60 32.46 14.68
CA ARG A 338 3.77 33.24 14.36
C ARG A 338 5.00 32.36 14.47
N ILE A 339 5.70 32.16 13.36
CA ILE A 339 6.93 31.40 13.32
C ILE A 339 8.15 32.26 13.55
N VAL A 340 9.15 31.71 14.22
CA VAL A 340 10.42 32.38 14.49
C VAL A 340 11.36 32.15 13.31
N PRO A 341 11.85 33.21 12.63
CA PRO A 341 12.83 33.05 11.57
C PRO A 341 14.10 32.37 12.07
N GLN A 342 14.69 31.56 11.25
CA GLN A 342 15.94 30.87 11.60
C GLN A 342 16.85 30.71 10.38
N MET A 343 18.15 30.65 10.65
CA MET A 343 19.15 30.39 9.62
C MET A 343 19.20 28.88 9.34
N GLN A 344 18.89 28.49 8.11
CA GLN A 344 19.02 27.10 7.65
C GLN A 344 19.81 27.12 6.34
N ASP A 345 20.86 26.28 6.25
CA ASP A 345 21.72 26.20 5.08
C ASP A 345 22.33 27.54 4.62
N GLY A 346 22.55 28.48 5.57
CA GLY A 346 23.08 29.79 5.30
C GLY A 346 22.07 30.82 4.77
N VAL A 347 20.79 30.49 4.75
CA VAL A 347 19.68 31.36 4.34
C VAL A 347 18.74 31.56 5.50
N GLU A 348 18.32 32.80 5.74
CA GLU A 348 17.24 33.08 6.69
C GLU A 348 15.90 32.62 6.12
N MET A 349 15.18 31.79 6.87
CA MET A 349 13.87 31.24 6.48
C MET A 349 12.84 31.53 7.58
N PRO A 350 11.60 31.89 7.20
CA PRO A 350 11.11 32.15 5.84
C PRO A 350 11.78 33.37 5.23
N GLY A 351 12.11 33.33 3.94
CA GLY A 351 12.73 34.43 3.21
C GLY A 351 13.13 34.07 1.79
N GLY A 352 13.24 35.04 0.93
CA GLY A 352 13.60 34.87 -0.46
C GLY A 352 12.61 33.94 -1.21
N ALA A 353 13.09 32.83 -1.73
CA ALA A 353 12.27 31.81 -2.39
C ALA A 353 11.64 30.81 -1.41
N TYR A 354 12.11 30.76 -0.17
CA TYR A 354 11.68 29.82 0.85
C TYR A 354 10.63 30.45 1.75
N VAL A 355 9.40 30.47 1.29
CA VAL A 355 8.23 31.02 1.99
C VAL A 355 7.08 30.03 1.93
N PHE A 356 6.22 30.04 2.94
CA PHE A 356 4.95 29.31 2.86
C PHE A 356 3.96 30.09 1.97
N GLY A 357 3.00 29.36 1.41
CA GLY A 357 1.95 29.91 0.56
C GLY A 357 0.56 29.49 1.00
N GLU A 358 -0.45 30.10 0.39
CA GLU A 358 -1.85 29.76 0.61
C GLU A 358 -2.10 28.27 0.33
N GLY A 359 -2.70 27.56 1.28
CA GLY A 359 -3.03 26.15 1.15
C GLY A 359 -1.90 25.16 1.47
N ASP A 360 -0.69 25.64 1.81
CA ASP A 360 0.40 24.77 2.24
C ASP A 360 0.01 24.00 3.50
N GLY A 361 0.29 22.69 3.51
CA GLY A 361 0.04 21.86 4.67
C GLY A 361 1.04 22.11 5.79
N TYR A 362 0.58 22.07 7.04
CA TYR A 362 1.45 22.16 8.21
C TYR A 362 0.96 21.26 9.34
N SER A 363 1.85 20.91 10.27
CA SER A 363 1.56 20.16 11.49
C SER A 363 2.20 20.84 12.69
N VAL A 364 1.54 20.75 13.85
CA VAL A 364 2.00 21.33 15.12
C VAL A 364 2.55 20.24 16.01
N PHE A 365 3.73 20.50 16.61
CA PHE A 365 4.44 19.59 17.50
C PHE A 365 4.86 20.26 18.79
N HIS A 366 5.30 19.45 19.76
CA HIS A 366 5.74 19.86 21.10
C HIS A 366 4.62 20.62 21.86
N VAL A 367 3.40 20.10 21.70
CA VAL A 367 2.20 20.62 22.35
C VAL A 367 1.48 19.50 23.08
N GLU A 368 0.78 19.82 24.16
CA GLU A 368 -0.18 18.92 24.78
C GLU A 368 -1.54 19.09 24.10
N MET A 369 -1.90 18.16 23.22
CA MET A 369 -3.19 18.23 22.55
C MET A 369 -4.34 18.02 23.55
N PRO A 370 -5.47 18.73 23.41
CA PRO A 370 -6.66 18.49 24.22
C PRO A 370 -7.12 17.03 24.13
N TYR A 371 -7.71 16.53 25.24
CA TYR A 371 -8.06 15.11 25.37
C TYR A 371 -8.96 14.60 24.25
N GLU A 372 -9.83 15.41 23.69
CA GLU A 372 -10.70 15.09 22.54
C GLU A 372 -9.93 14.74 21.25
N TYR A 373 -8.70 15.26 21.09
CA TYR A 373 -7.78 14.88 19.99
C TYR A 373 -7.02 13.59 20.30
N ILE A 374 -6.91 13.21 21.57
CA ILE A 374 -6.34 11.93 21.99
C ILE A 374 -7.42 10.85 21.87
N ARG A 375 -8.56 11.05 22.54
CA ARG A 375 -9.67 10.09 22.59
C ARG A 375 -11.01 10.79 22.78
N ASN A 376 -11.95 10.57 21.89
CA ASN A 376 -13.33 11.01 22.00
C ASN A 376 -14.26 9.83 21.71
N ASP A 377 -14.74 9.19 22.77
CA ASP A 377 -15.59 8.00 22.66
C ASP A 377 -17.00 8.30 22.17
N ARG A 378 -17.47 9.53 22.34
CA ARG A 378 -18.80 9.95 21.87
C ARG A 378 -18.87 9.98 20.35
N ASP A 379 -17.87 10.63 19.74
CA ASP A 379 -17.81 10.85 18.30
C ASP A 379 -16.89 9.84 17.60
N ARG A 380 -16.31 8.90 18.37
CA ARG A 380 -15.36 7.88 17.92
C ARG A 380 -14.22 8.49 17.09
N SER A 381 -13.66 9.56 17.61
CA SER A 381 -12.63 10.37 16.99
C SER A 381 -11.41 10.54 17.89
N GLY A 382 -10.37 11.20 17.36
CA GLY A 382 -9.07 11.31 18.02
C GLY A 382 -8.12 10.18 17.64
N ALA A 383 -6.85 10.34 18.02
CA ALA A 383 -5.77 9.44 17.62
C ALA A 383 -5.97 8.00 18.10
N SER A 384 -6.54 7.81 19.29
CA SER A 384 -6.85 6.49 19.86
C SER A 384 -7.84 5.70 18.99
N TRP A 385 -8.87 6.36 18.48
CA TRP A 385 -9.84 5.74 17.58
C TRP A 385 -9.28 5.55 16.15
N GLU A 386 -8.45 6.48 15.67
CA GLU A 386 -7.71 6.28 14.41
C GLU A 386 -6.84 5.02 14.50
N MET A 387 -6.09 4.88 15.58
CA MET A 387 -5.25 3.70 15.85
C MET A 387 -6.09 2.41 15.91
N MET A 388 -7.25 2.44 16.57
CA MET A 388 -8.15 1.29 16.63
C MET A 388 -8.67 0.88 15.24
N ARG A 389 -9.02 1.83 14.38
CA ARG A 389 -9.47 1.54 13.02
C ARG A 389 -8.37 0.88 12.18
N GLU A 390 -7.14 1.39 12.24
CA GLU A 390 -6.01 0.79 11.51
C GLU A 390 -5.68 -0.60 12.07
N ALA A 391 -5.72 -0.79 13.38
CA ALA A 391 -5.54 -2.09 14.02
C ALA A 391 -6.63 -3.11 13.64
N VAL A 392 -7.89 -2.67 13.55
CA VAL A 392 -9.02 -3.52 13.11
C VAL A 392 -8.82 -3.97 11.66
N LYS A 393 -8.42 -3.07 10.77
CA LYS A 393 -8.13 -3.43 9.36
C LYS A 393 -7.04 -4.50 9.29
N TYR A 394 -5.94 -4.29 10.04
CA TYR A 394 -4.85 -5.26 10.11
C TYR A 394 -5.33 -6.62 10.64
N LEU A 395 -6.09 -6.63 11.75
CA LEU A 395 -6.61 -7.86 12.34
C LEU A 395 -7.60 -8.57 11.41
N TRP A 396 -8.50 -7.84 10.76
CA TRP A 396 -9.42 -8.39 9.75
C TRP A 396 -8.70 -9.17 8.67
N GLU A 397 -7.58 -8.64 8.16
CA GLU A 397 -6.79 -9.25 7.11
C GLU A 397 -5.98 -10.47 7.60
N ASN A 398 -5.67 -10.54 8.91
CA ASN A 398 -4.76 -11.54 9.47
C ASN A 398 -5.44 -12.56 10.40
N GLU A 399 -6.72 -12.39 10.73
CA GLU A 399 -7.45 -13.27 11.64
C GLU A 399 -7.93 -14.59 11.02
N GLN A 400 -7.73 -14.77 9.73
CA GLN A 400 -8.02 -16.01 9.02
C GLN A 400 -6.71 -16.66 8.55
N PRO A 401 -6.63 -17.98 8.58
CA PRO A 401 -5.50 -18.67 7.98
C PRO A 401 -5.38 -18.27 6.51
N ARG A 402 -4.18 -17.89 6.10
CA ARG A 402 -3.90 -17.57 4.71
C ARG A 402 -3.54 -18.84 3.97
N PHE A 403 -4.21 -19.08 2.88
CA PHE A 403 -3.91 -20.20 2.00
C PHE A 403 -4.04 -19.80 0.55
N SER A 404 -3.31 -20.52 -0.28
CA SER A 404 -3.37 -20.43 -1.72
C SER A 404 -3.75 -21.78 -2.32
N PHE A 405 -4.41 -21.72 -3.46
CA PHE A 405 -4.59 -22.87 -4.33
C PHE A 405 -3.86 -22.61 -5.63
N THR A 406 -3.17 -23.64 -6.12
CA THR A 406 -2.56 -23.62 -7.43
C THR A 406 -3.13 -24.73 -8.25
N GLY A 407 -3.58 -24.43 -9.46
CA GLY A 407 -4.15 -25.41 -10.35
C GLY A 407 -3.99 -25.03 -11.82
N GLU A 408 -3.81 -26.05 -12.66
CA GLU A 408 -3.79 -25.91 -14.10
C GLU A 408 -5.22 -26.02 -14.64
N LEU A 409 -5.64 -25.09 -15.51
CA LEU A 409 -6.93 -25.20 -16.18
C LEU A 409 -6.92 -26.33 -17.21
N ASP A 410 -8.04 -27.03 -17.31
CA ASP A 410 -8.27 -27.98 -18.41
C ASP A 410 -8.40 -27.18 -19.71
N GLY A 411 -7.41 -27.33 -20.61
CA GLY A 411 -7.33 -26.60 -21.86
C GLY A 411 -8.53 -26.86 -22.78
N ILE A 412 -9.15 -28.04 -22.74
CA ILE A 412 -10.35 -28.37 -23.55
C ILE A 412 -11.55 -27.61 -22.98
N TRP A 413 -11.72 -27.64 -21.66
CA TRP A 413 -12.77 -26.91 -20.95
C TRP A 413 -12.64 -25.41 -21.18
N ALA A 414 -11.45 -24.85 -21.00
CA ALA A 414 -11.16 -23.43 -21.18
C ALA A 414 -11.39 -22.98 -22.62
N LYS A 415 -10.92 -23.73 -23.62
CA LYS A 415 -11.11 -23.44 -25.04
C LYS A 415 -12.59 -23.38 -25.44
N ARG A 416 -13.40 -24.30 -24.93
CA ARG A 416 -14.86 -24.34 -25.22
C ARG A 416 -15.60 -23.15 -24.61
N ARG A 417 -15.11 -22.58 -23.51
CA ARG A 417 -15.74 -21.51 -22.75
C ARG A 417 -15.00 -20.17 -22.89
N TRP A 418 -13.98 -20.09 -23.73
CA TRP A 418 -13.05 -18.96 -23.77
C TRP A 418 -13.72 -17.61 -23.86
N LEU A 419 -14.74 -17.47 -24.69
CA LEU A 419 -15.50 -16.21 -24.82
C LEU A 419 -16.23 -15.79 -23.54
N ASN A 420 -16.49 -16.71 -22.63
CA ASN A 420 -17.20 -16.45 -21.39
C ASN A 420 -16.27 -16.28 -20.18
N ILE A 421 -15.02 -16.74 -20.29
CA ILE A 421 -14.09 -16.77 -19.16
C ILE A 421 -12.86 -15.88 -19.33
N SER A 422 -12.48 -15.55 -20.57
CA SER A 422 -11.25 -14.80 -20.87
C SER A 422 -11.16 -13.47 -20.12
N ASP A 423 -12.25 -12.70 -20.07
CA ASP A 423 -12.30 -11.41 -19.37
C ASP A 423 -12.22 -11.53 -17.85
N ARG A 424 -12.55 -12.72 -17.31
CA ARG A 424 -12.52 -13.00 -15.88
C ARG A 424 -11.22 -13.66 -15.44
N LEU A 425 -10.46 -14.27 -16.39
CA LEU A 425 -9.11 -14.80 -16.16
C LEU A 425 -8.07 -13.70 -16.16
N ARG A 426 -8.19 -12.78 -15.21
CA ARG A 426 -7.29 -11.64 -15.03
C ARG A 426 -6.73 -11.58 -13.62
N LEU A 427 -5.59 -10.95 -13.44
CA LEU A 427 -5.03 -10.70 -12.11
C LEU A 427 -6.03 -9.89 -11.27
N GLY A 428 -6.18 -10.29 -10.01
CA GLY A 428 -7.17 -9.72 -9.10
C GLY A 428 -8.61 -10.17 -9.34
N GLY A 429 -8.89 -10.93 -10.41
CA GLY A 429 -10.24 -11.41 -10.73
C GLY A 429 -10.80 -12.33 -9.64
N PRO A 430 -12.10 -12.17 -9.23
CA PRO A 430 -12.71 -13.02 -8.23
C PRO A 430 -13.01 -14.43 -8.78
N VAL A 431 -12.76 -15.44 -7.93
CA VAL A 431 -13.03 -16.85 -8.23
C VAL A 431 -13.80 -17.46 -7.07
N LEU A 432 -14.92 -18.10 -7.36
CA LEU A 432 -15.59 -18.98 -6.43
C LEU A 432 -15.05 -20.40 -6.63
N PHE A 433 -14.12 -20.79 -5.78
CA PHE A 433 -13.55 -22.14 -5.80
C PHE A 433 -14.39 -23.09 -4.95
N ARG A 434 -14.77 -24.23 -5.53
CA ARG A 434 -15.50 -25.29 -4.85
C ARG A 434 -14.77 -26.61 -5.00
N ASP A 435 -14.63 -27.32 -3.90
CA ASP A 435 -14.07 -28.65 -3.86
C ASP A 435 -14.72 -29.42 -2.72
N GLY A 436 -15.09 -30.69 -2.96
CA GLY A 436 -15.85 -31.47 -1.99
C GLY A 436 -15.13 -31.70 -0.65
N ASP A 437 -13.80 -31.73 -0.67
CA ASP A 437 -12.98 -31.97 0.53
C ASP A 437 -12.29 -30.70 1.03
N LEU A 438 -11.77 -29.87 0.11
CA LEU A 438 -10.94 -28.71 0.43
C LEU A 438 -11.75 -27.42 0.64
N ALA A 439 -12.91 -27.30 0.00
CA ALA A 439 -13.77 -26.12 0.04
C ALA A 439 -15.24 -26.48 -0.24
N PRO A 440 -15.90 -27.29 0.62
CA PRO A 440 -17.24 -27.86 0.34
C PRO A 440 -18.33 -26.79 0.23
N GLU A 441 -18.25 -25.72 1.02
CA GLU A 441 -19.18 -24.58 1.00
C GLU A 441 -18.88 -23.62 -0.17
N GLY A 442 -17.74 -23.79 -0.83
CA GLY A 442 -17.17 -22.83 -1.74
C GLY A 442 -16.45 -21.69 -1.02
N THR A 443 -15.32 -21.29 -1.55
CA THR A 443 -14.51 -20.19 -0.99
C THR A 443 -14.33 -19.14 -2.06
N LEU A 444 -14.69 -17.90 -1.72
CA LEU A 444 -14.40 -16.74 -2.58
C LEU A 444 -12.92 -16.45 -2.46
N MET A 445 -12.25 -16.48 -3.58
CA MET A 445 -10.82 -16.27 -3.74
C MET A 445 -10.57 -15.26 -4.86
N ARG A 446 -9.33 -14.90 -5.07
CA ARG A 446 -8.92 -14.05 -6.18
C ARG A 446 -7.70 -14.65 -6.88
N ILE A 447 -7.55 -14.34 -8.15
CA ILE A 447 -6.39 -14.72 -8.95
C ILE A 447 -5.22 -13.80 -8.57
N THR A 448 -4.16 -14.41 -8.02
CA THR A 448 -2.96 -13.68 -7.58
C THR A 448 -1.77 -13.89 -8.51
N GLY A 449 -1.77 -15.01 -9.26
CA GLY A 449 -0.77 -15.31 -10.27
C GLY A 449 -1.36 -16.07 -11.45
N ILE A 450 -0.81 -15.85 -12.63
CA ILE A 450 -1.16 -16.57 -13.86
C ILE A 450 0.12 -16.94 -14.60
N ARG A 451 0.31 -18.23 -14.83
CA ARG A 451 1.36 -18.76 -15.69
C ARG A 451 0.72 -19.31 -16.98
N GLU A 452 1.07 -18.72 -18.11
CA GLU A 452 0.55 -19.09 -19.43
C GLU A 452 1.67 -19.69 -20.26
N MET A 453 1.48 -20.92 -20.73
CA MET A 453 2.45 -21.54 -21.63
C MET A 453 2.41 -20.87 -23.00
N VAL A 454 3.59 -20.62 -23.58
CA VAL A 454 3.70 -19.92 -24.88
C VAL A 454 3.00 -20.71 -25.99
N ASN A 455 3.11 -22.05 -25.94
CA ASN A 455 2.55 -22.95 -26.97
C ASN A 455 1.17 -23.54 -26.58
N ASP A 456 0.67 -23.32 -25.35
CA ASP A 456 -0.68 -23.73 -24.91
C ASP A 456 -1.40 -22.60 -24.14
N PRO A 457 -2.01 -21.65 -24.84
CA PRO A 457 -2.64 -20.49 -24.21
C PRO A 457 -3.93 -20.81 -23.46
N TYR A 458 -4.51 -22.00 -23.63
CA TYR A 458 -5.79 -22.38 -23.00
C TYR A 458 -5.62 -23.19 -21.70
N GLY A 459 -4.40 -23.60 -21.38
CA GLY A 459 -4.08 -24.35 -20.16
C GLY A 459 -3.24 -23.56 -19.16
N PRO A 460 -3.62 -22.31 -18.76
CA PRO A 460 -2.83 -21.57 -17.79
C PRO A 460 -2.87 -22.23 -16.41
N THR A 461 -1.77 -22.14 -15.69
CA THR A 461 -1.75 -22.42 -14.24
C THR A 461 -2.18 -21.15 -13.52
N ILE A 462 -3.15 -21.26 -12.62
CA ILE A 462 -3.71 -20.15 -11.86
C ILE A 462 -3.38 -20.33 -10.40
N GLU A 463 -2.90 -19.27 -9.80
CA GLU A 463 -2.69 -19.12 -8.35
C GLU A 463 -3.86 -18.34 -7.76
N LEU A 464 -4.53 -18.92 -6.77
CA LEU A 464 -5.65 -18.32 -6.07
C LEU A 464 -5.26 -18.08 -4.61
N SER A 465 -5.71 -16.97 -4.04
CA SER A 465 -5.54 -16.69 -2.61
C SER A 465 -6.82 -16.15 -2.01
N ASN A 466 -7.04 -16.46 -0.73
CA ASN A 466 -8.14 -15.92 0.07
C ASN A 466 -7.80 -14.59 0.74
N THR A 467 -6.60 -14.06 0.54
CA THR A 467 -6.19 -12.77 1.10
C THR A 467 -6.47 -11.63 0.13
N THR A 468 -6.98 -10.53 0.68
CA THR A 468 -7.13 -9.24 -0.02
C THR A 468 -6.03 -8.25 0.35
N ALA A 469 -5.11 -8.62 1.28
CA ALA A 469 -4.06 -7.72 1.75
C ALA A 469 -3.09 -7.34 0.63
N PRO A 470 -2.88 -6.03 0.38
CA PRO A 470 -1.90 -5.56 -0.59
C PRO A 470 -0.49 -6.02 -0.22
N GLY A 471 0.27 -6.53 -1.18
CA GLY A 471 1.68 -6.92 -0.99
C GLY A 471 1.94 -8.24 -0.26
N SER A 472 0.92 -8.90 0.29
CA SER A 472 1.09 -10.16 1.02
C SER A 472 1.46 -11.36 0.12
N VAL A 473 1.19 -11.26 -1.16
CA VAL A 473 1.41 -12.37 -2.12
C VAL A 473 2.83 -12.34 -2.70
N ALA A 474 3.38 -11.15 -2.96
CA ALA A 474 4.72 -11.03 -3.54
C ALA A 474 5.84 -11.47 -2.56
N ALA A 475 5.62 -11.33 -1.25
CA ALA A 475 6.59 -11.72 -0.22
C ALA A 475 6.62 -13.23 0.06
N SER A 476 5.60 -13.99 -0.34
CA SER A 476 5.49 -15.43 -0.07
C SER A 476 5.96 -16.32 -1.22
N LEU A 477 6.27 -15.72 -2.38
CA LEU A 477 6.66 -16.46 -3.59
C LEU A 477 8.13 -16.23 -4.01
N SER A 478 8.91 -15.49 -3.19
CA SER A 478 10.36 -15.27 -3.40
C SER A 478 11.21 -16.34 -2.67
#